data_893929e5e9997eb7cf315b8a68baa654
#
_entry.id   893929e5e9997eb7cf315b8a68baa654
#
_cell.length_a   1.000
_cell.length_b   1.000
_cell.length_c   1.000
_cell.angle_alpha   90.00
_cell.angle_beta   90.00
_cell.angle_gamma   90.00
#
_symmetry.space_group_name_H-M   'P 1'
#
loop_
_entity.id
_entity.type
_entity.pdbx_description
1 polymer ?
#
loop_
_entity_poly.entity_id
_entity_poly.type
_entity_poly.pdbx_seq_one_letter_code
_entity_poly.pdbx_strand_id
1 'polypeptide(L)'
;MSDKIKELLAKDSFDINDLADIVVILRSENGCPWDKVQTHKSIKKDFLEEVYEVMEAIDCDSPEMMREELGDVLLQVVFHTVIETENNNFRLDDVITDICKKLIIRHPHVFGSVEADNVETVLKNWDTIKKETKGQETYSDTLKSVPKNFPALMSCLLYTSPSP
;
A
#
# COMPACT_ATOMS: atom_id res chain seq x y z
N MET A 1 10.57 -10.62 -29.38
CA MET A 1 9.85 -10.89 -28.12
C MET A 1 10.88 -11.26 -27.08
N SER A 2 10.96 -10.55 -25.98
CA SER A 2 11.98 -10.87 -24.97
C SER A 2 11.70 -12.25 -24.34
N ASP A 3 12.75 -12.93 -23.84
CA ASP A 3 12.57 -14.26 -23.24
C ASP A 3 11.63 -14.19 -22.02
N LYS A 4 11.64 -13.08 -21.28
CA LYS A 4 10.73 -12.82 -20.16
C LYS A 4 9.25 -12.79 -20.58
N ILE A 5 8.92 -12.20 -21.73
CA ILE A 5 7.53 -12.21 -22.24
C ILE A 5 7.08 -13.63 -22.55
N LYS A 6 7.96 -14.45 -23.14
CA LYS A 6 7.62 -15.87 -23.42
C LYS A 6 7.41 -16.66 -22.12
N GLU A 7 8.25 -16.43 -21.12
CA GLU A 7 8.11 -17.02 -19.78
C GLU A 7 6.76 -16.69 -19.15
N LEU A 8 6.39 -15.41 -19.13
CA LEU A 8 5.10 -14.95 -18.58
C LEU A 8 3.91 -15.55 -19.34
N LEU A 9 3.97 -15.61 -20.67
CA LEU A 9 2.89 -16.19 -21.49
C LEU A 9 2.74 -17.71 -21.32
N ALA A 10 3.74 -18.39 -20.78
CA ALA A 10 3.71 -19.82 -20.52
C ALA A 10 3.22 -20.21 -19.11
N LYS A 11 2.94 -19.21 -18.25
CA LYS A 11 2.48 -19.44 -16.87
C LYS A 11 0.96 -19.54 -16.78
N ASP A 12 0.49 -20.44 -15.93
CA ASP A 12 -0.92 -20.56 -15.54
C ASP A 12 -1.25 -19.84 -14.22
N SER A 13 -0.20 -19.46 -13.46
CA SER A 13 -0.34 -18.71 -12.20
C SER A 13 0.80 -17.71 -12.05
N PHE A 14 0.52 -16.60 -11.40
CA PHE A 14 1.42 -15.45 -11.28
C PHE A 14 1.61 -15.08 -9.81
N ASP A 15 2.77 -14.52 -9.50
CA ASP A 15 3.08 -13.92 -8.21
C ASP A 15 3.29 -12.40 -8.32
N ILE A 16 3.63 -11.77 -7.19
CA ILE A 16 3.84 -10.32 -7.13
C ILE A 16 5.03 -9.86 -8.00
N ASN A 17 6.03 -10.70 -8.20
CA ASN A 17 7.19 -10.38 -9.02
C ASN A 17 6.81 -10.43 -10.50
N ASP A 18 5.97 -11.40 -10.88
CA ASP A 18 5.43 -11.48 -12.24
C ASP A 18 4.61 -10.25 -12.59
N LEU A 19 3.78 -9.76 -11.64
CA LEU A 19 3.04 -8.51 -11.81
C LEU A 19 3.99 -7.32 -11.99
N ALA A 20 5.05 -7.24 -11.20
CA ALA A 20 6.05 -6.19 -11.35
C ALA A 20 6.76 -6.26 -12.72
N ASP A 21 7.14 -7.46 -13.15
CA ASP A 21 7.73 -7.66 -14.48
C ASP A 21 6.79 -7.26 -15.61
N ILE A 22 5.49 -7.56 -15.49
CA ILE A 22 4.47 -7.14 -16.47
C ILE A 22 4.42 -5.61 -16.55
N VAL A 23 4.37 -4.91 -15.42
CA VAL A 23 4.34 -3.44 -15.41
C VAL A 23 5.62 -2.85 -15.99
N VAL A 24 6.79 -3.42 -15.68
CA VAL A 24 8.08 -3.03 -16.29
C VAL A 24 8.04 -3.20 -17.81
N ILE A 25 7.49 -4.31 -18.31
CA ILE A 25 7.35 -4.56 -19.74
C ILE A 25 6.40 -3.54 -20.37
N LEU A 26 5.24 -3.29 -19.76
CA LEU A 26 4.26 -2.30 -20.25
C LEU A 26 4.87 -0.90 -20.33
N ARG A 27 5.71 -0.51 -19.39
CA ARG A 27 6.38 0.80 -19.34
C ARG A 27 7.65 0.89 -20.16
N SER A 28 8.15 -0.22 -20.71
CA SER A 28 9.38 -0.25 -21.52
C SER A 28 9.24 0.53 -22.83
N GLU A 29 10.37 0.77 -23.51
CA GLU A 29 10.41 1.50 -24.78
C GLU A 29 9.47 0.92 -25.84
N ASN A 30 9.37 -0.39 -25.93
CA ASN A 30 8.51 -1.14 -26.85
C ASN A 30 7.23 -1.66 -26.21
N GLY A 31 6.88 -1.15 -25.03
CA GLY A 31 5.67 -1.54 -24.27
C GLY A 31 4.43 -0.75 -24.72
N CYS A 32 3.52 -0.56 -23.78
CA CYS A 32 2.27 0.17 -24.01
C CYS A 32 2.52 1.71 -24.06
N PRO A 33 2.11 2.41 -25.11
CA PRO A 33 2.29 3.86 -25.20
C PRO A 33 1.61 4.65 -24.09
N TRP A 34 0.51 4.13 -23.53
CA TRP A 34 -0.22 4.76 -22.44
C TRP A 34 0.50 4.55 -21.09
N ASP A 35 0.89 3.33 -20.76
CA ASP A 35 1.57 3.02 -19.49
C ASP A 35 2.94 3.69 -19.37
N LYS A 36 3.67 3.76 -20.49
CA LYS A 36 5.00 4.34 -20.58
C LYS A 36 5.07 5.80 -20.13
N VAL A 37 4.03 6.58 -20.41
CA VAL A 37 4.01 8.03 -20.12
C VAL A 37 3.41 8.37 -18.76
N GLN A 38 2.88 7.39 -18.04
CA GLN A 38 2.26 7.63 -16.74
C GLN A 38 3.28 8.07 -15.69
N THR A 39 2.82 8.94 -14.81
CA THR A 39 3.56 9.48 -13.66
C THR A 39 2.73 9.27 -12.40
N HIS A 40 3.34 9.43 -11.22
CA HIS A 40 2.60 9.41 -9.95
C HIS A 40 1.39 10.37 -9.93
N LYS A 41 1.52 11.50 -10.62
CA LYS A 41 0.45 12.51 -10.65
C LYS A 41 -0.70 12.13 -11.57
N SER A 42 -0.39 11.48 -12.71
CA SER A 42 -1.43 11.10 -13.68
C SER A 42 -2.31 9.97 -13.17
N ILE A 43 -1.72 8.94 -12.51
CA ILE A 43 -2.45 7.76 -11.98
C ILE A 43 -2.89 7.90 -10.52
N LYS A 44 -2.67 9.08 -9.89
CA LYS A 44 -3.10 9.32 -8.51
C LYS A 44 -4.61 9.21 -8.31
N LYS A 45 -5.37 9.63 -9.33
CA LYS A 45 -6.83 9.60 -9.28
C LYS A 45 -7.32 8.15 -9.39
N ASP A 46 -6.76 7.40 -10.30
CA ASP A 46 -7.06 5.99 -10.53
C ASP A 46 -6.83 5.19 -9.22
N PHE A 47 -5.70 5.40 -8.55
CA PHE A 47 -5.44 4.77 -7.24
C PHE A 47 -6.54 5.05 -6.20
N LEU A 48 -7.10 6.26 -6.19
CA LEU A 48 -8.19 6.61 -5.29
C LEU A 48 -9.51 5.94 -5.71
N GLU A 49 -9.77 5.82 -7.01
CA GLU A 49 -10.95 5.15 -7.55
C GLU A 49 -10.95 3.67 -7.16
N GLU A 50 -9.85 2.94 -7.36
CA GLU A 50 -9.73 1.53 -6.95
C GLU A 50 -9.98 1.32 -5.45
N VAL A 51 -9.51 2.25 -4.60
CA VAL A 51 -9.80 2.18 -3.15
C VAL A 51 -11.29 2.34 -2.86
N TYR A 52 -12.01 3.20 -3.59
CA TYR A 52 -13.46 3.34 -3.43
C TYR A 52 -14.22 2.12 -3.94
N GLU A 53 -13.75 1.46 -4.99
CA GLU A 53 -14.34 0.23 -5.52
C GLU A 53 -14.14 -0.94 -4.55
N VAL A 54 -12.98 -1.02 -3.88
CA VAL A 54 -12.81 -1.95 -2.73
C VAL A 54 -13.82 -1.66 -1.61
N MET A 55 -14.08 -0.39 -1.29
CA MET A 55 -15.09 -0.04 -0.27
C MET A 55 -16.50 -0.46 -0.71
N GLU A 56 -16.86 -0.29 -1.97
CA GLU A 56 -18.13 -0.75 -2.52
C GLU A 56 -18.25 -2.29 -2.46
N ALA A 57 -17.18 -3.01 -2.80
CA ALA A 57 -17.12 -4.46 -2.68
C ALA A 57 -17.34 -4.95 -1.25
N ILE A 58 -16.82 -4.22 -0.25
CA ILE A 58 -17.07 -4.47 1.19
C ILE A 58 -18.55 -4.25 1.52
N ASP A 59 -19.12 -3.12 1.09
CA ASP A 59 -20.51 -2.76 1.39
C ASP A 59 -21.52 -3.72 0.72
N CYS A 60 -21.13 -4.32 -0.41
CA CYS A 60 -21.90 -5.31 -1.14
C CYS A 60 -21.72 -6.75 -0.64
N ASP A 61 -20.82 -7.00 0.33
CA ASP A 61 -20.44 -8.35 0.78
C ASP A 61 -20.08 -9.30 -0.39
N SER A 62 -19.40 -8.77 -1.44
CA SER A 62 -19.08 -9.52 -2.67
C SER A 62 -17.61 -9.94 -2.70
N PRO A 63 -17.30 -11.24 -2.45
CA PRO A 63 -15.93 -11.74 -2.55
C PRO A 63 -15.34 -11.63 -3.97
N GLU A 64 -16.17 -11.73 -5.01
CA GLU A 64 -15.77 -11.64 -6.41
C GLU A 64 -15.28 -10.24 -6.74
N MET A 65 -16.07 -9.20 -6.43
CA MET A 65 -15.67 -7.79 -6.57
C MET A 65 -14.44 -7.50 -5.71
N MET A 66 -14.44 -7.92 -4.44
CA MET A 66 -13.30 -7.73 -3.54
C MET A 66 -11.99 -8.27 -4.12
N ARG A 67 -12.02 -9.43 -4.78
CA ARG A 67 -10.83 -10.02 -5.40
C ARG A 67 -10.35 -9.21 -6.60
N GLU A 68 -11.28 -8.69 -7.40
CA GLU A 68 -11.01 -7.84 -8.56
C GLU A 68 -10.37 -6.54 -8.10
N GLU A 69 -11.04 -5.78 -7.26
CA GLU A 69 -10.61 -4.45 -6.83
C GLU A 69 -9.33 -4.46 -5.98
N LEU A 70 -9.12 -5.50 -5.17
CA LEU A 70 -7.83 -5.68 -4.49
C LEU A 70 -6.69 -5.96 -5.48
N GLY A 71 -6.97 -6.58 -6.62
CA GLY A 71 -6.02 -6.74 -7.72
C GLY A 71 -5.63 -5.39 -8.32
N ASP A 72 -6.60 -4.50 -8.54
CA ASP A 72 -6.38 -3.18 -9.12
C ASP A 72 -5.67 -2.24 -8.14
N VAL A 73 -6.02 -2.27 -6.86
CA VAL A 73 -5.22 -1.58 -5.82
C VAL A 73 -3.78 -2.11 -5.78
N LEU A 74 -3.57 -3.43 -5.89
CA LEU A 74 -2.23 -4.01 -5.94
C LEU A 74 -1.46 -3.56 -7.19
N LEU A 75 -2.12 -3.49 -8.34
CA LEU A 75 -1.55 -2.93 -9.57
C LEU A 75 -1.07 -1.50 -9.35
N GLN A 76 -1.86 -0.64 -8.71
CA GLN A 76 -1.47 0.74 -8.42
C GLN A 76 -0.22 0.81 -7.54
N VAL A 77 -0.13 -0.04 -6.49
CA VAL A 77 1.07 -0.12 -5.64
C VAL A 77 2.29 -0.50 -6.44
N VAL A 78 2.18 -1.54 -7.27
CA VAL A 78 3.28 -2.02 -8.12
C VAL A 78 3.67 -0.97 -9.16
N PHE A 79 2.70 -0.32 -9.79
CA PHE A 79 2.92 0.70 -10.81
C PHE A 79 3.70 1.90 -10.25
N HIS A 80 3.28 2.42 -9.10
CA HIS A 80 4.02 3.48 -8.40
C HIS A 80 5.44 3.05 -8.03
N THR A 81 5.61 1.80 -7.61
CA THR A 81 6.93 1.24 -7.25
C THR A 81 7.84 1.10 -8.46
N VAL A 82 7.31 0.69 -9.62
CA VAL A 82 8.08 0.58 -10.86
C VAL A 82 8.58 1.97 -11.31
N ILE A 83 7.74 3.01 -11.21
CA ILE A 83 8.15 4.41 -11.48
C ILE A 83 9.33 4.81 -10.58
N GLU A 84 9.30 4.47 -9.29
CA GLU A 84 10.38 4.78 -8.36
C GLU A 84 11.64 3.95 -8.62
N THR A 85 11.49 2.73 -9.09
CA THR A 85 12.61 1.87 -9.54
C THR A 85 13.29 2.47 -10.77
N GLU A 86 12.53 3.00 -11.73
CA GLU A 86 13.06 3.72 -12.90
C GLU A 86 13.84 4.98 -12.49
N ASN A 87 13.39 5.65 -11.42
CA ASN A 87 14.06 6.82 -10.84
C ASN A 87 15.24 6.47 -9.91
N ASN A 88 15.56 5.19 -9.70
CA ASN A 88 16.58 4.68 -8.79
C ASN A 88 16.38 5.08 -7.31
N ASN A 89 15.16 5.28 -6.84
CA ASN A 89 14.85 5.64 -5.48
C ASN A 89 14.68 4.40 -4.59
N PHE A 90 13.73 3.50 -4.93
CA PHE A 90 13.48 2.25 -4.20
C PHE A 90 12.81 1.22 -5.11
N ARG A 91 12.73 -0.03 -4.62
CA ARG A 91 12.16 -1.19 -5.30
C ARG A 91 10.99 -1.76 -4.52
N LEU A 92 10.25 -2.68 -5.15
CA LEU A 92 9.13 -3.38 -4.51
C LEU A 92 9.55 -4.12 -3.22
N ASP A 93 10.72 -4.75 -3.22
CA ASP A 93 11.26 -5.44 -2.05
C ASP A 93 11.50 -4.49 -0.87
N ASP A 94 11.86 -3.23 -1.12
CA ASP A 94 12.03 -2.23 -0.07
C ASP A 94 10.68 -1.88 0.56
N VAL A 95 9.64 -1.68 -0.27
CA VAL A 95 8.26 -1.40 0.20
C VAL A 95 7.75 -2.55 1.07
N ILE A 96 7.91 -3.80 0.60
CA ILE A 96 7.51 -5.01 1.32
C ILE A 96 8.32 -5.14 2.62
N THR A 97 9.63 -4.95 2.56
CA THR A 97 10.53 -5.04 3.71
C THR A 97 10.14 -4.05 4.79
N ASP A 98 9.87 -2.81 4.42
CA ASP A 98 9.53 -1.75 5.37
C ASP A 98 8.19 -1.99 6.05
N ILE A 99 7.17 -2.46 5.32
CA ILE A 99 5.89 -2.80 5.96
C ILE A 99 6.01 -4.04 6.85
N CYS A 100 6.76 -5.06 6.44
CA CYS A 100 7.01 -6.25 7.26
C CYS A 100 7.74 -5.90 8.56
N LYS A 101 8.83 -5.16 8.50
CA LYS A 101 9.56 -4.68 9.67
C LYS A 101 8.65 -3.88 10.62
N LYS A 102 7.86 -2.98 10.06
CA LYS A 102 6.90 -2.17 10.83
C LYS A 102 5.87 -3.04 11.55
N LEU A 103 5.32 -4.06 10.89
CA LEU A 103 4.36 -4.97 11.48
C LEU A 103 4.99 -5.81 12.61
N ILE A 104 6.19 -6.36 12.38
CA ILE A 104 6.92 -7.15 13.39
C ILE A 104 7.18 -6.30 14.64
N ILE A 105 7.70 -5.09 14.47
CA ILE A 105 8.03 -4.19 15.59
C ILE A 105 6.76 -3.79 16.37
N ARG A 106 5.63 -3.58 15.70
CA ARG A 106 4.39 -3.11 16.32
C ARG A 106 3.55 -4.22 16.95
N HIS A 107 3.93 -5.48 16.78
CA HIS A 107 3.25 -6.62 17.38
C HIS A 107 4.19 -7.45 18.27
N PRO A 108 4.80 -6.84 19.31
CA PRO A 108 5.75 -7.54 20.17
C PRO A 108 5.11 -8.66 20.98
N HIS A 109 3.78 -8.69 21.09
CA HIS A 109 3.00 -9.79 21.70
C HIS A 109 2.88 -11.02 20.79
N VAL A 110 3.19 -10.89 19.48
CA VAL A 110 3.21 -12.02 18.52
C VAL A 110 4.65 -12.40 18.17
N PHE A 111 5.50 -11.41 17.93
CA PHE A 111 6.87 -11.61 17.41
C PHE A 111 7.95 -11.43 18.48
N GLY A 112 7.58 -11.13 19.73
CA GLY A 112 8.49 -10.89 20.86
C GLY A 112 8.02 -11.58 22.13
N SER A 113 8.38 -11.01 23.27
CA SER A 113 8.14 -11.57 24.62
C SER A 113 7.14 -10.75 25.46
N VAL A 114 6.46 -9.78 24.86
CA VAL A 114 5.47 -8.94 25.55
C VAL A 114 4.14 -9.69 25.60
N GLU A 115 3.57 -9.88 26.80
CA GLU A 115 2.24 -10.45 26.93
C GLU A 115 1.16 -9.36 26.73
N ALA A 116 0.12 -9.69 25.98
CA ALA A 116 -1.04 -8.82 25.82
C ALA A 116 -2.32 -9.69 25.78
N ASP A 117 -3.05 -9.70 26.88
CA ASP A 117 -4.19 -10.59 27.10
C ASP A 117 -5.52 -10.03 26.53
N ASN A 118 -5.52 -8.79 26.07
CA ASN A 118 -6.73 -8.14 25.56
C ASN A 118 -6.42 -7.08 24.49
N VAL A 119 -7.44 -6.73 23.71
CA VAL A 119 -7.37 -5.78 22.60
C VAL A 119 -6.90 -4.38 23.06
N GLU A 120 -7.32 -3.94 24.24
CA GLU A 120 -6.97 -2.62 24.77
C GLU A 120 -5.45 -2.50 25.02
N THR A 121 -4.84 -3.52 25.57
CA THR A 121 -3.38 -3.59 25.80
C THR A 121 -2.62 -3.61 24.47
N VAL A 122 -3.12 -4.37 23.48
CA VAL A 122 -2.54 -4.40 22.13
C VAL A 122 -2.55 -3.01 21.50
N LEU A 123 -3.69 -2.31 21.54
CA LEU A 123 -3.83 -0.97 20.96
C LEU A 123 -2.95 0.08 21.64
N LYS A 124 -2.85 0.04 22.98
CA LYS A 124 -1.95 0.93 23.75
C LYS A 124 -0.47 0.72 23.38
N ASN A 125 -0.05 -0.54 23.33
CA ASN A 125 1.31 -0.88 22.95
C ASN A 125 1.62 -0.41 21.52
N TRP A 126 0.69 -0.67 20.60
CA TRP A 126 0.82 -0.27 19.20
C TRP A 126 0.93 1.24 19.02
N ASP A 127 0.10 2.02 19.74
CA ASP A 127 0.12 3.49 19.68
C ASP A 127 1.43 4.06 20.28
N THR A 128 1.91 3.48 21.39
CA THR A 128 3.19 3.85 22.01
C THR A 128 4.35 3.60 21.06
N ILE A 129 4.47 2.39 20.50
CA ILE A 129 5.53 2.01 19.56
C ILE A 129 5.44 2.86 18.28
N LYS A 130 4.22 3.16 17.80
CA LYS A 130 4.00 4.03 16.64
C LYS A 130 4.51 5.44 16.89
N LYS A 131 4.30 6.01 18.07
CA LYS A 131 4.81 7.35 18.44
C LYS A 131 6.32 7.34 18.52
N GLU A 132 6.91 6.37 19.20
CA GLU A 132 8.37 6.22 19.33
C GLU A 132 9.05 6.06 17.96
N THR A 133 8.53 5.14 17.11
CA THR A 133 9.11 4.88 15.77
C THR A 133 8.97 6.04 14.81
N LYS A 134 8.00 6.95 15.02
CA LYS A 134 7.78 8.14 14.18
C LYS A 134 8.41 9.41 14.77
N GLY A 135 8.97 9.36 15.97
CA GLY A 135 9.48 10.55 16.68
C GLY A 135 8.36 11.56 16.97
N GLN A 136 7.13 11.10 17.19
CA GLN A 136 5.98 11.95 17.50
C GLN A 136 5.87 12.10 19.02
N GLU A 137 6.39 13.20 19.56
CA GLU A 137 6.39 13.45 21.01
C GLU A 137 5.11 14.16 21.48
N THR A 138 4.43 14.87 20.59
CA THR A 138 3.27 15.68 20.95
C THR A 138 2.03 15.32 20.12
N TYR A 139 0.84 15.61 20.67
CA TYR A 139 -0.42 15.52 19.93
C TYR A 139 -0.41 16.40 18.66
N SER A 140 0.26 17.56 18.74
CA SER A 140 0.45 18.44 17.57
C SER A 140 1.22 17.75 16.44
N ASP A 141 2.21 16.89 16.76
CA ASP A 141 2.99 16.17 15.75
C ASP A 141 2.13 15.09 15.07
N THR A 142 1.27 14.43 15.83
CA THR A 142 0.28 13.49 15.29
C THR A 142 -0.68 14.19 14.32
N LEU A 143 -1.22 15.35 14.68
CA LEU A 143 -2.11 16.14 13.81
C LEU A 143 -1.40 16.63 12.55
N LYS A 144 -0.16 17.08 12.64
CA LYS A 144 0.64 17.50 11.47
C LYS A 144 0.95 16.35 10.51
N SER A 145 0.88 15.10 10.97
CA SER A 145 1.11 13.92 10.13
C SER A 145 -0.09 13.55 9.24
N VAL A 146 -1.24 14.20 9.46
CA VAL A 146 -2.46 13.98 8.64
C VAL A 146 -2.22 14.54 7.23
N PRO A 147 -2.43 13.76 6.17
CA PRO A 147 -2.23 14.23 4.80
C PRO A 147 -3.17 15.40 4.48
N LYS A 148 -2.60 16.49 3.94
CA LYS A 148 -3.36 17.70 3.56
C LYS A 148 -4.39 17.46 2.43
N ASN A 149 -4.25 16.37 1.72
CA ASN A 149 -5.11 16.00 0.59
C ASN A 149 -6.27 15.10 0.98
N PHE A 150 -6.47 14.81 2.27
CA PHE A 150 -7.64 14.05 2.71
C PHE A 150 -8.92 14.83 2.40
N PRO A 151 -10.00 14.12 1.97
CA PRO A 151 -11.32 14.71 1.90
C PRO A 151 -11.68 15.38 3.24
N ALA A 152 -12.37 16.52 3.19
CA ALA A 152 -12.66 17.33 4.38
C ALA A 152 -13.34 16.51 5.49
N LEU A 153 -14.23 15.58 5.11
CA LEU A 153 -14.92 14.69 6.05
C LEU A 153 -13.95 13.73 6.76
N MET A 154 -13.01 13.13 6.04
CA MET A 154 -12.00 12.25 6.62
C MET A 154 -11.04 13.03 7.52
N SER A 155 -10.65 14.24 7.13
CA SER A 155 -9.85 15.12 7.97
C SER A 155 -10.59 15.45 9.26
N CYS A 156 -11.88 15.80 9.18
CA CYS A 156 -12.71 16.08 10.34
C CYS A 156 -12.78 14.89 11.32
N LEU A 157 -13.00 13.69 10.82
CA LEU A 157 -13.04 12.47 11.65
C LEU A 157 -11.72 12.24 12.40
N LEU A 158 -10.57 12.43 11.73
CA LEU A 158 -9.26 12.27 12.35
C LEU A 158 -8.93 13.33 13.38
N TYR A 159 -9.48 14.56 13.24
CA TYR A 159 -9.30 15.64 14.21
C TYR A 159 -10.25 15.58 15.38
N THR A 160 -11.41 14.92 15.24
CA THR A 160 -12.48 14.90 16.24
C THR A 160 -12.69 13.56 16.90
N SER A 161 -12.27 12.46 16.29
CA SER A 161 -12.35 11.13 16.90
C SER A 161 -11.21 10.95 17.91
N PRO A 162 -11.49 10.54 19.15
CA PRO A 162 -10.44 10.06 20.03
C PRO A 162 -9.73 8.89 19.33
N SER A 163 -8.40 8.90 19.38
CA SER A 163 -7.59 7.77 18.88
C SER A 163 -8.11 6.48 19.53
N PRO A 164 -8.35 5.42 18.76
CA PRO A 164 -8.76 4.15 19.36
C PRO A 164 -7.71 3.64 20.33
#